data_6fc70e38727c5bdb9080788c84b18c4d
#
_entry.id   6fc70e38727c5bdb9080788c84b18c4d
#
_cell.length_a   1.000
_cell.length_b   1.000
_cell.length_c   1.000
_cell.angle_alpha   90.00
_cell.angle_beta   90.00
_cell.angle_gamma   90.00
#
_symmetry.space_group_name_H-M   'P 1'
#
loop_
_entity.id
_entity.type
_entity.pdbx_description
1 polymer ?
#
loop_
_entity_poly.entity_id
_entity_poly.type
_entity_poly.pdbx_seq_one_letter_code
_entity_poly.pdbx_strand_id
1 'polypeptide(L)'
;MRKKIVVLTGAGISAESGLKTFRDSGGLWEGHDVMEVASPQGWAANQELVLDFYNQRRKQALTAKPNPGHLALAAMEEQFDVTVITQNVDNLHEQAGSTNVIHLHGELFKVRSTLDETLIYDLDGWELKKGDLCDRGSQLRPHIVWFGELVPMMEVAMTESMKADYFLVVGTSLVVYPAAGLIDYVSKDVPKIIVDPNLPAMRSHPKIHYILEPASTGVIKAFDYIQKMEEKV
;
A
#
# COMPACT_ATOMS: atom_id res chain seq x y z
N MET A 1 -0.99 -23.69 15.35
CA MET A 1 -1.40 -22.39 14.78
C MET A 1 -0.65 -22.22 13.48
N ARG A 2 -1.27 -21.59 12.46
CA ARG A 2 -0.56 -21.24 11.22
C ARG A 2 0.51 -20.19 11.53
N LYS A 3 1.65 -20.27 10.84
CA LYS A 3 2.69 -19.24 10.91
C LYS A 3 2.18 -17.94 10.29
N LYS A 4 2.61 -16.81 10.86
CA LYS A 4 2.18 -15.48 10.41
C LYS A 4 3.16 -14.87 9.43
N ILE A 5 2.67 -14.53 8.25
CA ILE A 5 3.40 -13.76 7.25
C ILE A 5 2.84 -12.32 7.27
N VAL A 6 3.68 -11.34 7.53
CA VAL A 6 3.34 -9.93 7.38
C VAL A 6 4.02 -9.40 6.13
N VAL A 7 3.25 -8.77 5.26
CA VAL A 7 3.73 -8.28 3.97
C VAL A 7 3.57 -6.77 3.92
N LEU A 8 4.68 -6.04 3.77
CA LEU A 8 4.66 -4.60 3.48
C LEU A 8 4.75 -4.40 1.98
N THR A 9 3.73 -3.80 1.36
CA THR A 9 3.73 -3.52 -0.07
C THR A 9 3.77 -2.03 -0.38
N GLY A 10 4.38 -1.68 -1.50
CA GLY A 10 4.39 -0.33 -2.07
C GLY A 10 4.00 -0.34 -3.54
N ALA A 11 4.08 0.80 -4.21
CA ALA A 11 3.58 1.00 -5.57
C ALA A 11 4.21 0.06 -6.62
N GLY A 12 5.40 -0.46 -6.35
CA GLY A 12 6.07 -1.41 -7.25
C GLY A 12 5.30 -2.71 -7.47
N ILE A 13 4.47 -3.18 -6.50
CA ILE A 13 3.66 -4.37 -6.73
C ILE A 13 2.56 -4.12 -7.77
N SER A 14 2.03 -2.90 -7.86
CA SER A 14 0.97 -2.52 -8.80
C SER A 14 1.49 -2.01 -10.15
N ALA A 15 2.82 -1.86 -10.32
CA ALA A 15 3.43 -1.35 -11.54
C ALA A 15 3.09 -2.22 -12.77
N GLU A 16 3.21 -3.55 -12.63
CA GLU A 16 2.89 -4.50 -13.70
C GLU A 16 1.37 -4.64 -13.95
N SER A 17 0.54 -4.07 -13.09
CA SER A 17 -0.91 -3.92 -13.28
C SER A 17 -1.27 -2.65 -14.05
N GLY A 18 -0.28 -1.86 -14.47
CA GLY A 18 -0.46 -0.62 -15.24
C GLY A 18 -0.67 0.64 -14.38
N LEU A 19 -0.53 0.55 -13.07
CA LEU A 19 -0.56 1.72 -12.18
C LEU A 19 0.85 2.29 -12.02
N LYS A 20 1.03 3.56 -12.41
CA LYS A 20 2.33 4.23 -12.32
C LYS A 20 2.80 4.36 -10.87
N THR A 21 4.09 4.12 -10.68
CA THR A 21 4.73 4.25 -9.37
C THR A 21 5.13 5.72 -9.12
N PHE A 22 5.26 6.06 -7.84
CA PHE A 22 5.73 7.38 -7.42
C PHE A 22 7.17 7.70 -7.90
N ARG A 23 7.98 6.68 -8.24
CA ARG A 23 9.37 6.83 -8.69
C ARG A 23 9.51 7.27 -10.16
N ASP A 24 8.49 7.02 -10.99
CA ASP A 24 8.60 7.18 -12.45
C ASP A 24 8.58 8.64 -12.89
N SER A 25 8.38 9.59 -11.97
CA SER A 25 8.00 10.96 -12.28
C SER A 25 9.00 12.04 -11.86
N GLY A 26 10.24 11.70 -11.45
CA GLY A 26 11.22 12.73 -11.10
C GLY A 26 10.80 13.69 -9.98
N GLY A 27 9.99 13.21 -9.04
CA GLY A 27 9.36 14.03 -7.96
C GLY A 27 7.97 14.54 -8.30
N LEU A 28 7.53 14.32 -9.53
CA LEU A 28 6.15 14.61 -9.96
C LEU A 28 5.30 13.35 -9.86
N TRP A 29 4.07 13.48 -9.42
CA TRP A 29 3.08 12.40 -9.46
C TRP A 29 2.10 12.66 -10.60
N GLU A 30 2.16 11.85 -11.66
CA GLU A 30 1.36 12.02 -12.87
C GLU A 30 1.49 13.44 -13.49
N GLY A 31 2.68 14.04 -13.42
CA GLY A 31 2.96 15.37 -13.97
C GLY A 31 2.64 16.55 -13.05
N HIS A 32 2.12 16.30 -11.84
CA HIS A 32 1.84 17.32 -10.83
C HIS A 32 2.86 17.30 -9.70
N ASP A 33 3.17 18.46 -9.12
CA ASP A 33 3.89 18.50 -7.85
C ASP A 33 3.06 17.78 -6.79
N VAL A 34 3.69 16.87 -6.10
CA VAL A 34 3.02 16.05 -5.08
C VAL A 34 2.36 16.88 -3.99
N MET A 35 2.96 18.02 -3.65
CA MET A 35 2.42 18.91 -2.63
C MET A 35 1.17 19.67 -3.10
N GLU A 36 0.97 19.82 -4.41
CA GLU A 36 -0.25 20.44 -4.97
C GLU A 36 -1.45 19.48 -4.95
N VAL A 37 -1.22 18.17 -5.12
CA VAL A 37 -2.31 17.20 -5.27
C VAL A 37 -2.47 16.24 -4.09
N ALA A 38 -1.49 16.14 -3.23
CA ALA A 38 -1.48 15.20 -2.10
C ALA A 38 -1.02 15.85 -0.78
N SER A 39 -1.50 17.06 -0.50
CA SER A 39 -1.29 17.74 0.78
C SER A 39 -2.54 18.53 1.22
N PRO A 40 -2.72 18.81 2.53
CA PRO A 40 -3.76 19.72 3.01
C PRO A 40 -3.65 21.13 2.41
N GLN A 41 -2.43 21.60 2.15
CA GLN A 41 -2.15 22.91 1.56
C GLN A 41 -2.63 22.96 0.10
N GLY A 42 -2.33 21.90 -0.69
CA GLY A 42 -2.82 21.77 -2.07
C GLY A 42 -4.35 21.74 -2.13
N TRP A 43 -4.98 20.99 -1.22
CA TRP A 43 -6.45 20.98 -1.08
C TRP A 43 -7.03 22.35 -0.76
N ALA A 44 -6.43 23.09 0.16
CA ALA A 44 -6.88 24.44 0.51
C ALA A 44 -6.68 25.44 -0.64
N ALA A 45 -5.62 25.29 -1.42
CA ALA A 45 -5.30 26.15 -2.54
C ALA A 45 -6.17 25.89 -3.78
N ASN A 46 -6.41 24.62 -4.14
CA ASN A 46 -7.15 24.25 -5.35
C ASN A 46 -7.83 22.88 -5.23
N GLN A 47 -9.03 22.87 -4.64
CA GLN A 47 -9.82 21.64 -4.49
C GLN A 47 -10.16 20.97 -5.84
N GLU A 48 -10.42 21.76 -6.86
CA GLU A 48 -10.82 21.23 -8.19
C GLU A 48 -9.68 20.45 -8.82
N LEU A 49 -8.44 20.96 -8.72
CA LEU A 49 -7.24 20.23 -9.18
C LEU A 49 -7.07 18.91 -8.43
N VAL A 50 -7.21 18.92 -7.10
CA VAL A 50 -7.06 17.71 -6.28
C VAL A 50 -8.17 16.70 -6.62
N LEU A 51 -9.42 17.14 -6.74
CA LEU A 51 -10.53 16.27 -7.11
C LEU A 51 -10.31 15.63 -8.49
N ASP A 52 -9.93 16.44 -9.50
CA ASP A 52 -9.65 15.93 -10.85
C ASP A 52 -8.50 14.93 -10.86
N PHE A 53 -7.41 15.22 -10.16
CA PHE A 53 -6.28 14.31 -10.01
C PHE A 53 -6.70 12.93 -9.50
N TYR A 54 -7.46 12.87 -8.38
CA TYR A 54 -7.92 11.59 -7.84
C TYR A 54 -9.02 10.94 -8.69
N ASN A 55 -9.84 11.71 -9.39
CA ASN A 55 -10.81 11.19 -10.34
C ASN A 55 -10.12 10.46 -11.51
N GLN A 56 -9.06 11.04 -12.06
CA GLN A 56 -8.28 10.39 -13.11
C GLN A 56 -7.62 9.11 -12.62
N ARG A 57 -7.06 9.12 -11.40
CA ARG A 57 -6.49 7.92 -10.79
C ARG A 57 -7.51 6.81 -10.57
N ARG A 58 -8.73 7.15 -10.14
CA ARG A 58 -9.82 6.17 -10.02
C ARG A 58 -10.19 5.56 -11.37
N LYS A 59 -10.30 6.39 -12.43
CA LYS A 59 -10.54 5.88 -13.79
C LYS A 59 -9.47 4.87 -14.21
N GLN A 60 -8.22 5.17 -13.95
CA GLN A 60 -7.11 4.26 -14.23
C GLN A 60 -7.23 2.96 -13.43
N ALA A 61 -7.46 3.08 -12.12
CA ALA A 61 -7.55 1.94 -11.22
C ALA A 61 -8.73 1.00 -11.55
N LEU A 62 -9.85 1.52 -12.09
CA LEU A 62 -10.97 0.70 -12.53
C LEU A 62 -10.62 -0.26 -13.68
N THR A 63 -9.60 0.05 -14.46
CA THR A 63 -9.15 -0.81 -15.58
C THR A 63 -8.00 -1.73 -15.18
N ALA A 64 -7.35 -1.48 -14.06
CA ALA A 64 -6.26 -2.29 -13.58
C ALA A 64 -6.76 -3.66 -13.07
N LYS A 65 -5.92 -4.67 -13.20
CA LYS A 65 -6.19 -6.03 -12.73
C LYS A 65 -5.05 -6.47 -11.81
N PRO A 66 -5.34 -7.28 -10.77
CA PRO A 66 -4.29 -7.90 -9.99
C PRO A 66 -3.33 -8.67 -10.90
N ASN A 67 -2.04 -8.52 -10.66
CA ASN A 67 -1.01 -9.31 -11.34
C ASN A 67 -0.63 -10.57 -10.52
N PRO A 68 0.20 -11.47 -11.05
CA PRO A 68 0.59 -12.69 -10.35
C PRO A 68 1.18 -12.48 -8.95
N GLY A 69 1.80 -11.33 -8.67
CA GLY A 69 2.30 -10.99 -7.34
C GLY A 69 1.17 -10.84 -6.31
N HIS A 70 0.11 -10.11 -6.66
CA HIS A 70 -1.08 -9.99 -5.80
C HIS A 70 -1.76 -11.35 -5.59
N LEU A 71 -1.95 -12.13 -6.67
CA LEU A 71 -2.57 -13.45 -6.60
C LEU A 71 -1.76 -14.42 -5.74
N ALA A 72 -0.42 -14.36 -5.81
CA ALA A 72 0.44 -15.19 -4.99
C ALA A 72 0.34 -14.85 -3.50
N LEU A 73 0.23 -13.56 -3.14
CA LEU A 73 0.01 -13.16 -1.74
C LEU A 73 -1.32 -13.70 -1.21
N ALA A 74 -2.40 -13.60 -1.98
CA ALA A 74 -3.68 -14.16 -1.61
C ALA A 74 -3.62 -15.70 -1.46
N ALA A 75 -2.93 -16.40 -2.37
CA ALA A 75 -2.76 -17.86 -2.31
C ALA A 75 -1.97 -18.33 -1.07
N MET A 76 -1.07 -17.50 -0.52
CA MET A 76 -0.39 -17.84 0.74
C MET A 76 -1.36 -18.04 1.91
N GLU A 77 -2.55 -17.41 1.88
CA GLU A 77 -3.56 -17.54 2.95
C GLU A 77 -4.11 -18.96 3.10
N GLU A 78 -3.94 -19.83 2.10
CA GLU A 78 -4.30 -21.24 2.21
C GLU A 78 -3.48 -21.97 3.29
N GLN A 79 -2.21 -21.58 3.47
CA GLN A 79 -1.25 -22.25 4.34
C GLN A 79 -0.83 -21.40 5.55
N PHE A 80 -0.84 -20.07 5.44
CA PHE A 80 -0.35 -19.13 6.43
C PHE A 80 -1.44 -18.17 6.91
N ASP A 81 -1.22 -17.53 8.06
CA ASP A 81 -1.94 -16.34 8.49
C ASP A 81 -1.26 -15.13 7.86
N VAL A 82 -1.86 -14.57 6.80
CA VAL A 82 -1.26 -13.47 6.04
C VAL A 82 -1.91 -12.15 6.40
N THR A 83 -1.10 -11.16 6.70
CA THR A 83 -1.52 -9.75 6.82
C THR A 83 -0.77 -8.91 5.83
N VAL A 84 -1.48 -8.27 4.90
CA VAL A 84 -0.91 -7.31 3.97
C VAL A 84 -1.03 -5.91 4.56
N ILE A 85 0.10 -5.22 4.73
CA ILE A 85 0.18 -3.81 5.08
C ILE A 85 0.58 -3.07 3.81
N THR A 86 -0.33 -2.30 3.24
CA THR A 86 -0.06 -1.63 1.96
C THR A 86 0.07 -0.12 2.10
N GLN A 87 1.05 0.45 1.40
CA GLN A 87 1.18 1.88 1.17
C GLN A 87 0.33 2.33 -0.03
N ASN A 88 -0.18 1.37 -0.81
CA ASN A 88 -1.00 1.64 -1.97
C ASN A 88 -2.42 2.01 -1.56
N VAL A 89 -3.04 2.79 -2.41
CA VAL A 89 -4.42 3.25 -2.23
C VAL A 89 -5.39 2.53 -3.19
N ASP A 90 -4.87 1.72 -4.12
CA ASP A 90 -5.67 0.85 -4.98
C ASP A 90 -6.20 -0.36 -4.19
N ASN A 91 -7.15 -1.08 -4.75
CA ASN A 91 -7.79 -2.26 -4.16
C ASN A 91 -7.37 -3.57 -4.85
N LEU A 92 -6.17 -3.64 -5.41
CA LEU A 92 -5.71 -4.82 -6.16
C LEU A 92 -5.45 -6.03 -5.26
N HIS A 93 -5.11 -5.82 -3.99
CA HIS A 93 -4.98 -6.90 -3.01
C HIS A 93 -6.32 -7.60 -2.75
N GLU A 94 -7.37 -6.81 -2.50
CA GLU A 94 -8.73 -7.30 -2.28
C GLU A 94 -9.28 -7.96 -3.54
N GLN A 95 -9.06 -7.36 -4.71
CA GLN A 95 -9.45 -7.97 -5.98
C GLN A 95 -8.73 -9.30 -6.26
N ALA A 96 -7.52 -9.48 -5.74
CA ALA A 96 -6.77 -10.74 -5.82
C ALA A 96 -7.29 -11.80 -4.84
N GLY A 97 -8.09 -11.40 -3.83
CA GLY A 97 -8.64 -12.27 -2.80
C GLY A 97 -7.94 -12.21 -1.45
N SER A 98 -7.00 -11.27 -1.22
CA SER A 98 -6.43 -11.06 0.11
C SER A 98 -7.50 -10.62 1.10
N THR A 99 -7.57 -11.30 2.27
CA THR A 99 -8.67 -11.13 3.22
C THR A 99 -8.32 -10.18 4.38
N ASN A 100 -7.05 -9.97 4.67
CA ASN A 100 -6.59 -9.10 5.74
C ASN A 100 -5.60 -8.06 5.20
N VAL A 101 -6.14 -6.91 4.78
CA VAL A 101 -5.39 -5.80 4.18
C VAL A 101 -5.49 -4.55 5.07
N ILE A 102 -4.35 -3.98 5.42
CA ILE A 102 -4.24 -2.73 6.20
C ILE A 102 -3.73 -1.64 5.26
N HIS A 103 -4.58 -0.68 4.92
CA HIS A 103 -4.23 0.48 4.12
C HIS A 103 -3.63 1.59 4.99
N LEU A 104 -2.33 1.83 4.84
CA LEU A 104 -1.64 2.89 5.60
C LEU A 104 -2.02 4.28 5.12
N HIS A 105 -2.22 4.44 3.82
CA HIS A 105 -2.42 5.75 3.21
C HIS A 105 -3.85 5.98 2.71
N GLY A 106 -4.82 5.20 3.21
CA GLY A 106 -6.21 5.30 2.82
C GLY A 106 -6.55 4.51 1.56
N GLU A 107 -7.73 4.74 1.01
CA GLU A 107 -8.33 3.93 -0.04
C GLU A 107 -8.90 4.81 -1.15
N LEU A 108 -8.54 4.54 -2.39
CA LEU A 108 -8.84 5.37 -3.55
C LEU A 108 -10.34 5.47 -3.85
N PHE A 109 -11.09 4.38 -3.60
CA PHE A 109 -12.53 4.30 -3.82
C PHE A 109 -13.37 4.66 -2.60
N LYS A 110 -12.75 5.27 -1.60
CA LYS A 110 -13.44 5.87 -0.45
C LYS A 110 -13.26 7.38 -0.42
N VAL A 111 -14.25 8.03 0.19
CA VAL A 111 -14.26 9.47 0.43
C VAL A 111 -14.54 9.74 1.90
N ARG A 112 -14.10 10.87 2.41
CA ARG A 112 -14.36 11.27 3.81
C ARG A 112 -14.79 12.72 3.90
N SER A 113 -15.52 13.04 4.96
CA SER A 113 -15.89 14.41 5.29
C SER A 113 -14.65 15.27 5.58
N THR A 114 -14.67 16.53 5.15
CA THR A 114 -13.66 17.52 5.53
C THR A 114 -13.87 18.07 6.94
N LEU A 115 -15.05 17.86 7.54
CA LEU A 115 -15.38 18.34 8.88
C LEU A 115 -15.18 17.27 9.96
N ASP A 116 -15.46 16.02 9.62
CA ASP A 116 -15.42 14.87 10.55
C ASP A 116 -14.81 13.67 9.86
N GLU A 117 -13.56 13.40 10.17
CA GLU A 117 -12.77 12.32 9.52
C GLU A 117 -13.32 10.91 9.79
N THR A 118 -14.22 10.75 10.76
CA THR A 118 -14.87 9.46 11.04
C THR A 118 -15.99 9.15 10.06
N LEU A 119 -16.49 10.15 9.34
CA LEU A 119 -17.51 9.99 8.29
C LEU A 119 -16.84 9.61 6.98
N ILE A 120 -16.73 8.32 6.75
CA ILE A 120 -16.12 7.69 5.57
C ILE A 120 -17.22 6.98 4.79
N TYR A 121 -17.20 7.12 3.47
CA TYR A 121 -18.18 6.53 2.56
C TYR A 121 -17.47 5.82 1.41
N ASP A 122 -18.05 4.73 0.93
CA ASP A 122 -17.66 4.15 -0.35
C ASP A 122 -18.11 5.07 -1.49
N LEU A 123 -17.24 5.28 -2.46
CA LEU A 123 -17.57 6.08 -3.64
C LEU A 123 -18.11 5.16 -4.73
N ASP A 124 -19.35 5.39 -5.14
CA ASP A 124 -19.92 4.71 -6.29
C ASP A 124 -19.33 5.29 -7.59
N GLY A 125 -18.63 4.43 -8.34
CA GLY A 125 -17.91 4.82 -9.54
C GLY A 125 -16.56 5.50 -9.28
N TRP A 126 -16.24 6.53 -10.07
CA TRP A 126 -14.92 7.16 -10.04
C TRP A 126 -14.92 8.65 -9.71
N GLU A 127 -16.06 9.33 -9.85
CA GLU A 127 -16.12 10.78 -9.85
C GLU A 127 -16.56 11.32 -8.50
N LEU A 128 -15.74 12.19 -7.91
CA LEU A 128 -16.06 13.02 -6.76
C LEU A 128 -15.98 14.47 -7.20
N LYS A 129 -17.06 15.26 -6.98
CA LYS A 129 -17.18 16.64 -7.43
C LYS A 129 -17.13 17.63 -6.28
N LYS A 130 -16.80 18.86 -6.60
CA LYS A 130 -17.03 19.98 -5.71
C LYS A 130 -18.55 20.17 -5.55
N GLY A 131 -18.99 20.22 -4.29
CA GLY A 131 -20.40 20.23 -3.92
C GLY A 131 -20.98 18.88 -3.52
N ASP A 132 -20.23 17.77 -3.67
CA ASP A 132 -20.60 16.51 -3.06
C ASP A 132 -20.35 16.59 -1.55
N LEU A 133 -21.42 16.48 -0.77
CA LEU A 133 -21.41 16.76 0.66
C LEU A 133 -21.64 15.48 1.47
N CYS A 134 -21.04 15.44 2.66
CA CYS A 134 -21.34 14.41 3.65
C CYS A 134 -22.70 14.70 4.34
N ASP A 135 -23.18 13.77 5.16
CA ASP A 135 -24.45 13.87 5.91
C ASP A 135 -24.55 15.12 6.83
N ARG A 136 -23.41 15.75 7.14
CA ARG A 136 -23.33 16.99 7.91
C ARG A 136 -23.14 18.24 7.05
N GLY A 137 -23.32 18.12 5.73
CA GLY A 137 -23.26 19.24 4.79
C GLY A 137 -21.86 19.78 4.49
N SER A 138 -20.80 19.03 4.83
CA SER A 138 -19.41 19.40 4.53
C SER A 138 -18.92 18.72 3.26
N GLN A 139 -18.06 19.40 2.49
CA GLN A 139 -17.45 18.85 1.29
C GLN A 139 -16.78 17.51 1.57
N LEU A 140 -17.00 16.54 0.71
CA LEU A 140 -16.27 15.30 0.68
C LEU A 140 -14.90 15.49 0.01
N ARG A 141 -13.89 14.81 0.55
CA ARG A 141 -12.54 14.72 -0.02
C ARG A 141 -12.16 13.26 -0.25
N PRO A 142 -11.14 12.96 -1.07
CA PRO A 142 -10.57 11.61 -1.15
C PRO A 142 -10.16 11.08 0.23
N HIS A 143 -10.48 9.82 0.54
CA HIS A 143 -10.06 9.15 1.78
C HIS A 143 -8.60 8.69 1.65
N ILE A 144 -7.71 9.66 1.48
CA ILE A 144 -6.28 9.47 1.32
C ILE A 144 -5.56 10.19 2.45
N VAL A 145 -4.53 9.56 3.00
CA VAL A 145 -3.58 10.22 3.92
C VAL A 145 -2.58 10.99 3.08
N TRP A 146 -2.60 12.30 3.21
CA TRP A 146 -1.72 13.20 2.47
C TRP A 146 -0.42 13.47 3.21
N PHE A 147 0.57 13.95 2.48
CA PHE A 147 1.82 14.43 3.09
C PHE A 147 1.54 15.51 4.11
N GLY A 148 2.12 15.34 5.32
CA GLY A 148 1.88 16.21 6.47
C GLY A 148 0.72 15.78 7.37
N GLU A 149 -0.10 14.80 6.97
CA GLU A 149 -1.11 14.20 7.85
C GLU A 149 -0.53 13.02 8.65
N LEU A 150 -1.13 12.73 9.80
CA LEU A 150 -0.83 11.51 10.56
C LEU A 150 -1.31 10.29 9.77
N VAL A 151 -0.61 9.17 9.94
CA VAL A 151 -0.99 7.87 9.37
C VAL A 151 -1.78 7.08 10.42
N PRO A 152 -3.13 7.04 10.37
CA PRO A 152 -3.94 6.50 11.47
C PRO A 152 -3.69 5.02 11.73
N MET A 153 -3.42 4.25 10.66
CA MET A 153 -3.22 2.79 10.74
C MET A 153 -1.81 2.38 11.16
N MET A 154 -0.93 3.35 11.47
CA MET A 154 0.47 3.03 11.77
C MET A 154 0.64 2.18 13.03
N GLU A 155 -0.13 2.47 14.09
CA GLU A 155 -0.08 1.71 15.35
C GLU A 155 -0.52 0.24 15.15
N VAL A 156 -1.58 0.05 14.36
CA VAL A 156 -2.07 -1.29 13.99
C VAL A 156 -0.99 -2.03 13.18
N ALA A 157 -0.40 -1.37 12.18
CA ALA A 157 0.65 -1.94 11.34
C ALA A 157 1.90 -2.32 12.14
N MET A 158 2.33 -1.48 13.09
CA MET A 158 3.44 -1.80 14.00
C MET A 158 3.13 -3.04 14.83
N THR A 159 1.93 -3.12 15.40
CA THR A 159 1.49 -4.26 16.21
C THR A 159 1.47 -5.55 15.40
N GLU A 160 0.98 -5.52 14.17
CA GLU A 160 1.01 -6.69 13.29
C GLU A 160 2.43 -7.07 12.88
N SER A 161 3.29 -6.08 12.59
CA SER A 161 4.70 -6.33 12.24
C SER A 161 5.48 -7.06 13.34
N MET A 162 5.21 -6.75 14.62
CA MET A 162 5.82 -7.41 15.76
C MET A 162 5.42 -8.89 15.91
N LYS A 163 4.29 -9.31 15.34
CA LYS A 163 3.77 -10.69 15.41
C LYS A 163 4.29 -11.60 14.29
N ALA A 164 5.06 -11.06 13.36
CA ALA A 164 5.49 -11.80 12.17
C ALA A 164 6.40 -12.99 12.52
N ASP A 165 6.13 -14.15 11.94
CA ASP A 165 7.07 -15.27 11.81
C ASP A 165 7.94 -15.12 10.55
N TYR A 166 7.39 -14.48 9.51
CA TYR A 166 8.05 -14.06 8.27
C TYR A 166 7.63 -12.64 7.91
N PHE A 167 8.57 -11.83 7.44
CA PHE A 167 8.27 -10.47 7.00
C PHE A 167 8.70 -10.27 5.55
N LEU A 168 7.73 -9.99 4.67
CA LEU A 168 7.96 -9.70 3.26
C LEU A 168 7.89 -8.20 3.02
N VAL A 169 8.76 -7.70 2.16
CA VAL A 169 8.72 -6.34 1.62
C VAL A 169 8.64 -6.45 0.11
N VAL A 170 7.60 -5.92 -0.50
CA VAL A 170 7.35 -6.08 -1.94
C VAL A 170 7.11 -4.73 -2.61
N GLY A 171 7.94 -4.41 -3.62
CA GLY A 171 7.72 -3.25 -4.49
C GLY A 171 7.79 -1.91 -3.77
N THR A 172 8.66 -1.75 -2.77
CA THR A 172 8.87 -0.47 -2.09
C THR A 172 10.36 -0.18 -1.88
N SER A 173 10.72 1.08 -2.10
CA SER A 173 12.09 1.58 -1.88
C SER A 173 12.46 1.76 -0.41
N LEU A 174 11.48 1.62 0.50
CA LEU A 174 11.66 1.89 1.93
C LEU A 174 12.18 3.30 2.23
N VAL A 175 11.74 4.32 1.46
CA VAL A 175 12.12 5.73 1.65
C VAL A 175 10.98 6.60 2.19
N VAL A 176 9.73 6.13 2.13
CA VAL A 176 8.57 6.88 2.61
C VAL A 176 8.30 6.52 4.08
N TYR A 177 8.58 7.47 4.96
CA TYR A 177 8.29 7.35 6.38
C TYR A 177 6.89 7.88 6.73
N PRO A 178 6.22 7.30 7.76
CA PRO A 178 6.72 6.32 8.73
C PRO A 178 6.68 4.85 8.24
N ALA A 179 6.02 4.53 7.14
CA ALA A 179 5.83 3.14 6.65
C ALA A 179 7.15 2.36 6.47
N ALA A 180 8.19 3.02 5.95
CA ALA A 180 9.52 2.42 5.78
C ALA A 180 10.12 1.90 7.09
N GLY A 181 9.76 2.48 8.24
CA GLY A 181 10.23 2.07 9.55
C GLY A 181 9.58 0.79 10.09
N LEU A 182 8.54 0.24 9.44
CA LEU A 182 7.86 -0.97 9.94
C LEU A 182 8.80 -2.18 10.05
N ILE A 183 9.79 -2.28 9.18
CA ILE A 183 10.79 -3.35 9.23
C ILE A 183 11.62 -3.35 10.53
N ASP A 184 11.76 -2.21 11.18
CA ASP A 184 12.50 -2.06 12.44
C ASP A 184 11.73 -2.61 13.64
N TYR A 185 10.40 -2.75 13.54
CA TYR A 185 9.55 -3.35 14.57
C TYR A 185 9.55 -4.89 14.52
N VAL A 186 10.04 -5.46 13.43
CA VAL A 186 10.14 -6.92 13.27
C VAL A 186 11.34 -7.45 14.02
N SER A 187 11.15 -8.49 14.84
CA SER A 187 12.25 -9.11 15.59
C SER A 187 13.45 -9.43 14.68
N LYS A 188 14.66 -9.25 15.21
CA LYS A 188 15.91 -9.55 14.48
C LYS A 188 16.03 -11.02 14.07
N ASP A 189 15.36 -11.91 14.78
CA ASP A 189 15.38 -13.34 14.50
C ASP A 189 14.42 -13.77 13.39
N VAL A 190 13.44 -12.94 13.06
CA VAL A 190 12.46 -13.20 12.01
C VAL A 190 13.14 -13.05 10.64
N PRO A 191 13.02 -14.06 9.75
CA PRO A 191 13.49 -13.95 8.38
C PRO A 191 12.74 -12.84 7.64
N LYS A 192 13.49 -12.01 6.91
CA LYS A 192 12.98 -10.92 6.10
C LYS A 192 13.28 -11.19 4.64
N ILE A 193 12.28 -11.06 3.77
CA ILE A 193 12.44 -11.29 2.34
C ILE A 193 12.03 -9.99 1.63
N ILE A 194 12.93 -9.48 0.78
CA ILE A 194 12.69 -8.25 0.01
C ILE A 194 12.61 -8.61 -1.46
N VAL A 195 11.47 -8.27 -2.05
CA VAL A 195 11.16 -8.46 -3.47
C VAL A 195 11.05 -7.10 -4.13
N ASP A 196 12.06 -6.70 -4.86
CA ASP A 196 12.07 -5.45 -5.65
C ASP A 196 13.17 -5.59 -6.73
N PRO A 197 12.96 -5.13 -7.97
CA PRO A 197 14.00 -5.14 -9.00
C PRO A 197 15.27 -4.38 -8.59
N ASN A 198 15.13 -3.43 -7.66
CA ASN A 198 16.23 -2.61 -7.17
C ASN A 198 16.47 -2.86 -5.68
N LEU A 199 17.71 -2.82 -5.26
CA LEU A 199 18.04 -2.86 -3.83
C LEU A 199 17.54 -1.60 -3.14
N PRO A 200 16.72 -1.72 -2.08
CA PRO A 200 16.28 -0.56 -1.33
C PRO A 200 17.46 0.08 -0.58
N ALA A 201 17.42 1.41 -0.45
CA ALA A 201 18.38 2.16 0.36
C ALA A 201 18.02 2.02 1.85
N MET A 202 18.44 0.94 2.49
CA MET A 202 18.13 0.68 3.90
C MET A 202 19.38 0.24 4.68
N ARG A 203 19.30 0.34 6.01
CA ARG A 203 20.33 -0.24 6.89
C ARG A 203 20.32 -1.76 6.76
N SER A 204 21.51 -2.36 6.85
CA SER A 204 21.62 -3.83 6.87
C SER A 204 20.91 -4.39 8.09
N HIS A 205 20.02 -5.33 7.85
CA HIS A 205 19.38 -6.14 8.88
C HIS A 205 19.90 -7.57 8.81
N PRO A 206 20.00 -8.28 9.94
CA PRO A 206 20.31 -9.70 9.91
C PRO A 206 19.16 -10.48 9.27
N LYS A 207 19.48 -11.61 8.65
CA LYS A 207 18.53 -12.55 8.07
C LYS A 207 17.64 -11.94 6.95
N ILE A 208 18.20 -11.06 6.12
CA ILE A 208 17.52 -10.60 4.90
C ILE A 208 17.89 -11.50 3.72
N HIS A 209 16.86 -11.93 2.99
CA HIS A 209 16.98 -12.55 1.68
C HIS A 209 16.44 -11.60 0.61
N TYR A 210 17.25 -11.30 -0.41
CA TYR A 210 16.86 -10.41 -1.51
C TYR A 210 16.46 -11.22 -2.74
N ILE A 211 15.34 -10.89 -3.33
CA ILE A 211 14.85 -11.38 -4.62
C ILE A 211 14.74 -10.17 -5.54
N LEU A 212 15.73 -9.99 -6.40
CA LEU A 212 15.85 -8.82 -7.29
C LEU A 212 15.02 -9.02 -8.56
N GLU A 213 13.72 -9.08 -8.38
CA GLU A 213 12.75 -9.33 -9.44
C GLU A 213 11.50 -8.47 -9.26
N PRO A 214 10.72 -8.28 -10.36
CA PRO A 214 9.37 -7.73 -10.28
C PRO A 214 8.47 -8.56 -9.36
N ALA A 215 7.42 -7.95 -8.85
CA ALA A 215 6.52 -8.60 -7.91
C ALA A 215 5.84 -9.84 -8.49
N SER A 216 5.50 -9.84 -9.79
CA SER A 216 4.81 -10.96 -10.46
C SER A 216 5.56 -12.28 -10.41
N THR A 217 6.89 -12.24 -10.41
CA THR A 217 7.76 -13.43 -10.32
C THR A 217 8.39 -13.57 -8.94
N GLY A 218 8.79 -12.46 -8.34
CA GLY A 218 9.53 -12.45 -7.10
C GLY A 218 8.71 -12.90 -5.90
N VAL A 219 7.40 -12.59 -5.84
CA VAL A 219 6.53 -13.05 -4.74
C VAL A 219 6.34 -14.56 -4.78
N ILE A 220 6.22 -15.16 -5.96
CA ILE A 220 6.13 -16.62 -6.11
C ILE A 220 7.41 -17.28 -5.55
N LYS A 221 8.58 -16.75 -5.90
CA LYS A 221 9.86 -17.26 -5.37
C LYS A 221 10.01 -17.05 -3.86
N ALA A 222 9.47 -15.95 -3.34
CA ALA A 222 9.45 -15.71 -1.91
C ALA A 222 8.58 -16.76 -1.18
N PHE A 223 7.45 -17.12 -1.76
CA PHE A 223 6.58 -18.17 -1.24
C PHE A 223 7.29 -19.53 -1.23
N ASP A 224 7.87 -19.95 -2.35
CA ASP A 224 8.67 -21.17 -2.45
C ASP A 224 9.81 -21.20 -1.42
N TYR A 225 10.44 -20.05 -1.20
CA TYR A 225 11.53 -19.93 -0.23
C TYR A 225 11.03 -20.15 1.20
N ILE A 226 9.90 -19.57 1.58
CA ILE A 226 9.27 -19.75 2.90
C ILE A 226 8.88 -21.23 3.10
N GLN A 227 8.23 -21.85 2.11
CA GLN A 227 7.84 -23.26 2.18
C GLN A 227 9.04 -24.18 2.45
N LYS A 228 10.15 -23.97 1.73
CA LYS A 228 11.41 -24.71 1.95
C LYS A 228 12.04 -24.48 3.33
N MET A 229 11.76 -23.34 3.96
CA MET A 229 12.21 -23.10 5.34
C MET A 229 11.37 -23.88 6.34
N GLU A 230 10.04 -23.98 6.13
CA GLU A 230 9.14 -24.75 6.98
C GLU A 230 9.39 -26.27 6.89
N GLU A 231 9.78 -26.79 5.71
CA GLU A 231 10.11 -28.20 5.54
C GLU A 231 11.39 -28.65 6.28
N LYS A 232 12.24 -27.72 6.70
CA LYS A 232 13.50 -27.99 7.40
C LYS A 232 13.39 -27.93 8.91
N VAL A 233 12.24 -27.58 9.44
CA VAL A 233 11.96 -27.47 10.87
C VAL A 233 11.20 -28.70 11.35
#